data_5cbadae3f7f5cb0d128b2b1ba6c28fbe
#
_entry.id   5cbadae3f7f5cb0d128b2b1ba6c28fbe
#
_cell.length_a   1.000
_cell.length_b   1.000
_cell.length_c   1.000
_cell.angle_alpha   90.00
_cell.angle_beta   90.00
_cell.angle_gamma   90.00
#
_symmetry.space_group_name_H-M   'P 1'
#
loop_
_entity.id
_entity.type
_entity.pdbx_description
1 polymer ?
#
loop_
_entity_poly.entity_id
_entity_poly.type
_entity_poly.pdbx_seq_one_letter_code
_entity_poly.pdbx_strand_id
1 'polypeptide(L)'
;MENEGNNIDVKGLLRQFYFGNDKSEIEQYYKTASFLELFGIERQETCHTRFLKWLFDTSELAVKNLLYLVLKWSEIQNRNLDTILSQGLYEGSLVFNTIKAIAEAPSQSCDYGKGSIDIVINCSVTIGDEQRLINIIIENKIYSPETTKDINGKTIYQTDSYFNYYDQYHRDDINVFVFLKPVSTYELSNANNETIKNWCNSDKFTIINYQELVDFVLTPLISSDYTDDRMKIIVREYVKSLGKTTEESKYSNKQIMAMGEEEKQLLVKFYLNNRDLIYAALSAVVDSNNPDISQEDKDNASNWSNNENEIRTSGSRTKFTITYNGSDKTEPKYAKNIVAKFAKFIMESMIQQGKTIDVGEINNIIKTYSGLPKSSKSVYFSDNNDVFGYYNDKKKNKKTPRCVEIVVGEKKYYVTDQWSPSVENGNWQTFMKKVNEEYKNSFMIELA
;
A
#
# COMPACT_ATOMS: atom_id res chain seq x y z
N MET A 1 -31.68 -30.06 -14.49
CA MET A 1 -31.80 -28.81 -13.67
C MET A 1 -30.74 -27.90 -14.25
N GLU A 2 -31.19 -27.00 -15.10
CA GLU A 2 -30.33 -26.04 -15.79
C GLU A 2 -29.64 -25.13 -14.77
N ASN A 3 -28.33 -25.04 -14.87
CA ASN A 3 -27.57 -23.98 -14.24
C ASN A 3 -28.08 -22.67 -14.81
N GLU A 4 -28.88 -21.91 -14.07
CA GLU A 4 -29.00 -20.48 -14.27
C GLU A 4 -27.62 -19.85 -13.93
N GLY A 5 -26.68 -20.01 -14.87
CA GLY A 5 -25.50 -19.19 -14.88
C GLY A 5 -25.96 -17.74 -14.95
N ASN A 6 -25.54 -16.93 -14.00
CA ASN A 6 -25.67 -15.47 -14.06
C ASN A 6 -25.13 -15.01 -15.43
N ASN A 7 -26.05 -14.84 -16.38
CA ASN A 7 -25.70 -14.42 -17.71
C ASN A 7 -25.33 -12.93 -17.62
N ILE A 8 -24.03 -12.64 -17.53
CA ILE A 8 -23.52 -11.26 -17.46
C ILE A 8 -23.85 -10.59 -18.79
N ASP A 9 -24.66 -9.54 -18.77
CA ASP A 9 -24.94 -8.72 -19.96
C ASP A 9 -23.73 -7.89 -20.35
N VAL A 10 -22.73 -8.54 -20.97
CA VAL A 10 -21.49 -7.90 -21.44
C VAL A 10 -21.77 -6.73 -22.36
N LYS A 11 -22.82 -6.81 -23.21
CA LYS A 11 -23.18 -5.74 -24.15
C LYS A 11 -23.72 -4.50 -23.39
N GLY A 12 -24.51 -4.72 -22.35
CA GLY A 12 -24.99 -3.65 -21.47
C GLY A 12 -23.84 -2.98 -20.71
N LEU A 13 -22.94 -3.77 -20.15
CA LEU A 13 -21.74 -3.30 -19.45
C LEU A 13 -20.79 -2.51 -20.37
N LEU A 14 -20.56 -2.98 -21.60
CA LEU A 14 -19.77 -2.24 -22.60
C LEU A 14 -20.43 -0.91 -22.97
N ARG A 15 -21.76 -0.88 -23.14
CA ARG A 15 -22.48 0.38 -23.39
C ARG A 15 -22.35 1.35 -22.21
N GLN A 16 -22.49 0.86 -20.97
CA GLN A 16 -22.33 1.65 -19.76
C GLN A 16 -20.93 2.25 -19.68
N PHE A 17 -19.88 1.48 -19.98
CA PHE A 17 -18.50 1.98 -20.03
C PHE A 17 -18.32 3.03 -21.13
N TYR A 18 -18.76 2.75 -22.37
CA TYR A 18 -18.56 3.64 -23.51
C TYR A 18 -19.30 4.98 -23.40
N PHE A 19 -20.50 4.98 -22.81
CA PHE A 19 -21.34 6.18 -22.68
C PHE A 19 -21.35 6.76 -21.28
N GLY A 20 -20.67 6.11 -20.32
CA GLY A 20 -20.48 6.59 -18.96
C GLY A 20 -19.33 7.59 -18.84
N ASN A 21 -19.20 8.16 -17.65
CA ASN A 21 -18.15 9.16 -17.35
C ASN A 21 -16.76 8.52 -17.20
N ASP A 22 -16.66 7.25 -16.84
CA ASP A 22 -15.38 6.59 -16.53
C ASP A 22 -14.41 6.63 -17.70
N LYS A 23 -14.89 6.32 -18.91
CA LYS A 23 -14.05 6.40 -20.12
C LYS A 23 -13.52 7.80 -20.35
N SER A 24 -14.38 8.82 -20.23
CA SER A 24 -13.97 10.21 -20.48
C SER A 24 -13.01 10.72 -19.41
N GLU A 25 -13.16 10.34 -18.14
CA GLU A 25 -12.26 10.70 -17.05
C GLU A 25 -10.87 10.07 -17.26
N ILE A 26 -10.82 8.77 -17.61
CA ILE A 26 -9.58 8.06 -17.93
C ILE A 26 -8.89 8.70 -19.15
N GLU A 27 -9.63 8.91 -20.25
CA GLU A 27 -9.09 9.55 -21.45
C GLU A 27 -8.55 10.96 -21.13
N GLN A 28 -9.27 11.76 -20.34
CA GLN A 28 -8.84 13.09 -19.97
C GLN A 28 -7.54 13.05 -19.15
N TYR A 29 -7.44 12.16 -18.18
CA TYR A 29 -6.24 12.01 -17.34
C TYR A 29 -5.02 11.63 -18.20
N TYR A 30 -5.13 10.57 -18.99
CA TYR A 30 -4.00 10.07 -19.79
C TYR A 30 -3.71 10.90 -21.06
N LYS A 31 -4.66 11.69 -21.55
CA LYS A 31 -4.45 12.59 -22.69
C LYS A 31 -3.57 13.80 -22.33
N THR A 32 -3.55 14.19 -21.09
CA THR A 32 -2.72 15.33 -20.64
C THR A 32 -1.30 14.82 -20.37
N ALA A 33 -0.35 15.19 -21.23
CA ALA A 33 1.06 14.83 -21.05
C ALA A 33 1.64 15.44 -19.75
N SER A 34 2.48 14.68 -19.05
CA SER A 34 3.28 15.21 -17.97
C SER A 34 4.46 16.04 -18.50
N PHE A 35 5.11 16.78 -17.60
CA PHE A 35 6.24 17.65 -17.97
C PHE A 35 7.39 16.88 -18.65
N LEU A 36 7.77 15.71 -18.11
CA LEU A 36 8.85 14.92 -18.69
C LEU A 36 8.46 14.28 -20.04
N GLU A 37 7.19 13.88 -20.20
CA GLU A 37 6.67 13.35 -21.46
C GLU A 37 6.68 14.38 -22.58
N LEU A 38 6.38 15.66 -22.28
CA LEU A 38 6.43 16.74 -23.28
C LEU A 38 7.82 16.87 -23.93
N PHE A 39 8.87 16.46 -23.22
CA PHE A 39 10.24 16.49 -23.70
C PHE A 39 10.77 15.12 -24.14
N GLY A 40 9.97 14.05 -24.02
CA GLY A 40 10.39 12.68 -24.36
C GLY A 40 11.55 12.16 -23.50
N ILE A 41 11.62 12.58 -22.22
CA ILE A 41 12.72 12.28 -21.30
C ILE A 41 12.25 11.55 -20.03
N GLU A 42 11.01 11.10 -19.99
CA GLU A 42 10.39 10.43 -18.83
C GLU A 42 11.04 9.09 -18.47
N ARG A 43 11.91 8.56 -19.35
CA ARG A 43 12.65 7.30 -19.12
C ARG A 43 14.17 7.51 -19.01
N GLN A 44 14.63 8.75 -19.04
CA GLN A 44 16.04 9.05 -18.93
C GLN A 44 16.47 9.10 -17.47
N GLU A 45 17.30 8.14 -17.06
CA GLU A 45 17.84 7.99 -15.69
C GLU A 45 18.44 9.29 -15.14
N THR A 46 19.19 10.01 -15.97
CA THR A 46 19.77 11.30 -15.59
C THR A 46 18.75 12.38 -15.27
N CYS A 47 17.56 12.35 -15.89
CA CYS A 47 16.49 13.31 -15.58
C CYS A 47 15.90 13.04 -14.21
N HIS A 48 15.66 11.78 -13.86
CA HIS A 48 15.21 11.40 -12.54
C HIS A 48 16.25 11.72 -11.47
N THR A 49 17.52 11.43 -11.75
CA THR A 49 18.65 11.78 -10.88
C THR A 49 18.70 13.27 -10.58
N ARG A 50 18.56 14.13 -11.60
CA ARG A 50 18.55 15.59 -11.44
C ARG A 50 17.33 16.10 -10.68
N PHE A 51 16.16 15.53 -10.92
CA PHE A 51 14.95 15.87 -10.17
C PHE A 51 15.11 15.51 -8.69
N LEU A 52 15.53 14.28 -8.39
CA LEU A 52 15.72 13.81 -7.02
C LEU A 52 16.81 14.61 -6.31
N LYS A 53 17.91 14.91 -7.00
CA LYS A 53 18.95 15.82 -6.47
C LYS A 53 18.35 17.17 -6.08
N TRP A 54 17.61 17.82 -6.98
CA TRP A 54 16.97 19.09 -6.69
C TRP A 54 16.02 18.98 -5.49
N LEU A 55 15.20 17.95 -5.43
CA LEU A 55 14.26 17.72 -4.35
C LEU A 55 14.96 17.60 -2.99
N PHE A 56 15.99 16.75 -2.92
CA PHE A 56 16.73 16.52 -1.68
C PHE A 56 17.63 17.70 -1.27
N ASP A 57 18.04 18.52 -2.22
CA ASP A 57 18.80 19.75 -1.95
C ASP A 57 17.92 20.89 -1.39
N THR A 58 16.61 20.83 -1.66
CA THR A 58 15.67 21.92 -1.34
C THR A 58 14.65 21.57 -0.27
N SER A 59 14.50 20.29 0.10
CA SER A 59 13.49 19.84 1.05
C SER A 59 14.06 18.93 2.14
N GLU A 60 14.20 19.46 3.35
CA GLU A 60 14.54 18.68 4.54
C GLU A 60 13.53 17.57 4.79
N LEU A 61 12.24 17.85 4.61
CA LEU A 61 11.17 16.85 4.78
C LEU A 61 11.34 15.67 3.83
N ALA A 62 11.79 15.91 2.59
CA ALA A 62 12.06 14.83 1.65
C ALA A 62 13.21 13.93 2.12
N VAL A 63 14.31 14.53 2.61
CA VAL A 63 15.45 13.77 3.12
C VAL A 63 15.08 12.98 4.38
N LYS A 64 14.35 13.59 5.28
CA LYS A 64 13.86 12.93 6.50
C LYS A 64 12.98 11.73 6.17
N ASN A 65 12.02 11.90 5.27
CA ASN A 65 11.13 10.83 4.83
C ASN A 65 11.89 9.71 4.10
N LEU A 66 12.90 10.05 3.30
CA LEU A 66 13.78 9.07 2.68
C LEU A 66 14.52 8.22 3.73
N LEU A 67 15.05 8.82 4.78
CA LEU A 67 15.73 8.08 5.86
C LEU A 67 14.77 7.13 6.59
N TYR A 68 13.54 7.54 6.87
CA TYR A 68 12.52 6.64 7.43
C TYR A 68 12.16 5.49 6.49
N LEU A 69 12.07 5.76 5.19
CA LEU A 69 11.83 4.74 4.19
C LEU A 69 12.99 3.73 4.12
N VAL A 70 14.22 4.22 4.15
CA VAL A 70 15.43 3.37 4.18
C VAL A 70 15.46 2.54 5.45
N LEU A 71 15.16 3.11 6.61
CA LEU A 71 15.10 2.37 7.89
C LEU A 71 14.10 1.20 7.79
N LYS A 72 12.87 1.46 7.34
CA LYS A 72 11.84 0.43 7.12
C LYS A 72 12.35 -0.72 6.26
N TRP A 73 12.93 -0.41 5.11
CA TRP A 73 13.37 -1.44 4.17
C TRP A 73 14.69 -2.12 4.55
N SER A 74 15.57 -1.43 5.27
CA SER A 74 16.79 -2.04 5.82
C SER A 74 16.44 -3.14 6.83
N GLU A 75 15.45 -2.94 7.68
CA GLU A 75 14.95 -3.95 8.62
C GLU A 75 14.35 -5.16 7.89
N ILE A 76 13.47 -4.92 6.90
CA ILE A 76 12.84 -5.99 6.11
C ILE A 76 13.89 -6.82 5.36
N GLN A 77 14.92 -6.17 4.82
CA GLN A 77 15.98 -6.81 4.04
C GLN A 77 17.17 -7.31 4.89
N ASN A 78 17.08 -7.18 6.23
CA ASN A 78 18.17 -7.51 7.16
C ASN A 78 19.50 -6.79 6.80
N ARG A 79 19.41 -5.50 6.47
CA ARG A 79 20.55 -4.60 6.24
C ARG A 79 20.87 -3.84 7.52
N ASN A 80 22.16 -3.67 7.79
CA ASN A 80 22.59 -2.93 8.96
C ASN A 80 22.62 -1.43 8.66
N LEU A 81 21.66 -0.71 9.20
CA LEU A 81 21.74 0.74 9.29
C LEU A 81 22.47 1.12 10.59
N ASP A 82 23.17 2.25 10.58
CA ASP A 82 23.87 2.75 11.76
C ASP A 82 22.91 2.86 12.97
N THR A 83 23.37 2.40 14.14
CA THR A 83 22.53 2.30 15.35
C THR A 83 22.13 3.66 15.88
N ILE A 84 23.04 4.66 15.82
CA ILE A 84 22.78 6.03 16.30
C ILE A 84 21.75 6.70 15.39
N LEU A 85 21.88 6.53 14.08
CA LEU A 85 20.91 7.03 13.12
C LEU A 85 19.53 6.38 13.32
N SER A 86 19.49 5.06 13.44
CA SER A 86 18.23 4.33 13.65
C SER A 86 17.52 4.79 14.92
N GLN A 87 18.25 4.91 16.02
CA GLN A 87 17.72 5.41 17.29
C GLN A 87 17.22 6.85 17.16
N GLY A 88 18.03 7.75 16.55
CA GLY A 88 17.63 9.15 16.32
C GLY A 88 16.36 9.30 15.49
N LEU A 89 16.15 8.41 14.49
CA LEU A 89 14.92 8.35 13.71
C LEU A 89 13.73 7.87 14.55
N TYR A 90 13.86 6.78 15.31
CA TYR A 90 12.80 6.25 16.18
C TYR A 90 12.36 7.24 17.27
N GLU A 91 13.32 7.92 17.88
CA GLU A 91 13.07 8.90 18.95
C GLU A 91 12.63 10.26 18.40
N GLY A 92 12.75 10.49 17.09
CA GLY A 92 12.50 11.80 16.48
C GLY A 92 13.49 12.89 16.89
N SER A 93 14.67 12.49 17.39
CA SER A 93 15.72 13.39 17.90
C SER A 93 16.68 13.89 16.82
N LEU A 94 16.50 13.44 15.55
CA LEU A 94 17.33 13.85 14.41
C LEU A 94 16.95 15.26 13.95
N VAL A 95 17.89 16.19 14.00
CA VAL A 95 17.77 17.58 13.51
C VAL A 95 18.82 17.84 12.45
N PHE A 96 18.40 18.31 11.27
CA PHE A 96 19.31 18.70 10.20
C PHE A 96 19.86 20.09 10.43
N ASN A 97 21.20 20.24 10.38
CA ASN A 97 21.88 21.52 10.42
C ASN A 97 22.15 22.03 8.98
N THR A 98 22.60 21.14 8.11
CA THR A 98 22.81 21.42 6.68
C THR A 98 22.47 20.19 5.85
N ILE A 99 21.97 20.43 4.65
CA ILE A 99 21.73 19.41 3.62
C ILE A 99 22.31 19.90 2.30
N LYS A 100 23.05 19.05 1.60
CA LYS A 100 23.56 19.33 0.26
C LYS A 100 23.51 18.08 -0.59
N ALA A 101 22.72 18.09 -1.65
CA ALA A 101 22.66 17.01 -2.63
C ALA A 101 23.52 17.31 -3.86
N ILE A 102 24.24 16.31 -4.37
CA ILE A 102 25.13 16.37 -5.52
C ILE A 102 24.71 15.25 -6.47
N ALA A 103 24.44 15.59 -7.74
CA ALA A 103 24.22 14.58 -8.78
C ALA A 103 25.55 14.28 -9.48
N GLU A 104 25.68 13.04 -9.98
CA GLU A 104 26.89 12.57 -10.68
C GLU A 104 28.16 12.86 -9.88
N ALA A 105 28.10 12.57 -8.55
CA ALA A 105 29.22 12.83 -7.64
C ALA A 105 30.43 11.96 -7.99
N PRO A 106 31.63 12.53 -8.19
CA PRO A 106 32.80 11.74 -8.53
C PRO A 106 33.16 10.77 -7.40
N SER A 107 33.44 9.52 -7.77
CA SER A 107 34.02 8.52 -6.89
C SER A 107 35.27 7.93 -7.52
N GLN A 108 36.25 7.63 -6.69
CA GLN A 108 37.46 6.98 -7.15
C GLN A 108 37.83 5.87 -6.16
N SER A 109 37.54 4.63 -6.51
CA SER A 109 38.05 3.49 -5.76
C SER A 109 39.29 2.90 -6.42
N CYS A 110 40.13 2.26 -5.64
CA CYS A 110 41.35 1.58 -6.14
C CYS A 110 40.98 0.45 -7.13
N ASP A 111 39.86 -0.20 -6.93
CA ASP A 111 39.47 -1.39 -7.70
C ASP A 111 38.65 -1.04 -8.96
N TYR A 112 37.72 -0.05 -8.88
CA TYR A 112 36.83 0.29 -10.00
C TYR A 112 37.36 1.44 -10.89
N GLY A 113 38.31 2.21 -10.35
CA GLY A 113 38.81 3.44 -10.99
C GLY A 113 37.84 4.61 -10.82
N LYS A 114 37.88 5.54 -11.78
CA LYS A 114 36.97 6.69 -11.78
C LYS A 114 35.54 6.25 -12.06
N GLY A 115 34.60 6.63 -11.20
CA GLY A 115 33.19 6.44 -11.31
C GLY A 115 32.40 7.69 -10.99
N SER A 116 31.10 7.63 -11.18
CA SER A 116 30.17 8.69 -10.83
C SER A 116 28.99 8.05 -10.07
N ILE A 117 28.70 8.56 -8.90
CA ILE A 117 27.56 8.16 -8.08
C ILE A 117 26.37 9.00 -8.50
N ASP A 118 25.23 8.41 -8.76
CA ASP A 118 24.07 9.14 -9.28
C ASP A 118 23.65 10.28 -8.36
N ILE A 119 23.48 10.03 -7.05
CA ILE A 119 23.16 11.07 -6.07
C ILE A 119 23.92 10.80 -4.78
N VAL A 120 24.54 11.87 -4.24
CA VAL A 120 25.06 11.89 -2.88
C VAL A 120 24.42 13.03 -2.12
N ILE A 121 23.84 12.73 -0.95
CA ILE A 121 23.27 13.74 -0.04
C ILE A 121 24.15 13.78 1.20
N ASN A 122 24.85 14.90 1.39
CA ASN A 122 25.66 15.14 2.57
C ASN A 122 24.84 15.95 3.58
N CYS A 123 24.65 15.42 4.78
CA CYS A 123 23.93 16.08 5.86
C CYS A 123 24.84 16.26 7.06
N SER A 124 24.86 17.47 7.64
CA SER A 124 25.29 17.65 9.02
C SER A 124 24.03 17.61 9.88
N VAL A 125 24.03 16.76 10.90
CA VAL A 125 22.88 16.55 11.77
C VAL A 125 23.28 16.61 13.23
N THR A 126 22.32 16.91 14.10
CA THR A 126 22.42 16.70 15.54
C THR A 126 21.47 15.57 15.92
N ILE A 127 21.98 14.56 16.62
CA ILE A 127 21.21 13.43 17.15
C ILE A 127 21.41 13.42 18.66
N GLY A 128 20.36 13.74 19.43
CA GLY A 128 20.52 14.06 20.83
C GLY A 128 21.42 15.29 21.00
N ASP A 129 22.57 15.11 21.68
CA ASP A 129 23.55 16.18 21.89
C ASP A 129 24.79 16.08 20.99
N GLU A 130 24.82 15.09 20.07
CA GLU A 130 25.99 14.82 19.24
C GLU A 130 25.80 15.30 17.80
N GLN A 131 26.82 16.01 17.29
CA GLN A 131 26.90 16.33 15.88
C GLN A 131 27.49 15.17 15.09
N ARG A 132 26.85 14.83 13.95
CA ARG A 132 27.26 13.76 13.05
C ARG A 132 27.17 14.20 11.61
N LEU A 133 27.98 13.56 10.77
CA LEU A 133 27.85 13.64 9.31
C LEU A 133 27.16 12.40 8.78
N ILE A 134 26.17 12.59 7.94
CA ILE A 134 25.46 11.52 7.24
C ILE A 134 25.69 11.69 5.75
N ASN A 135 26.15 10.65 5.09
CA ASN A 135 26.21 10.56 3.63
C ASN A 135 25.16 9.56 3.17
N ILE A 136 24.22 10.00 2.33
CA ILE A 136 23.23 9.11 1.70
C ILE A 136 23.65 8.93 0.25
N ILE A 137 24.02 7.71 -0.11
CA ILE A 137 24.57 7.33 -1.41
C ILE A 137 23.48 6.59 -2.17
N ILE A 138 22.99 7.17 -3.26
CA ILE A 138 21.89 6.62 -4.04
C ILE A 138 22.39 6.24 -5.43
N GLU A 139 22.24 4.98 -5.77
CA GLU A 139 22.34 4.48 -7.15
C GLU A 139 20.94 4.33 -7.71
N ASN A 140 20.66 4.97 -8.84
CA ASN A 140 19.37 5.01 -9.49
C ASN A 140 19.39 4.21 -10.79
N LYS A 141 18.69 3.08 -10.83
CA LYS A 141 18.60 2.20 -12.02
C LYS A 141 17.15 2.06 -12.47
N ILE A 142 16.79 2.65 -13.60
CA ILE A 142 15.41 2.59 -14.09
C ILE A 142 15.15 1.26 -14.80
N TYR A 143 15.85 0.96 -15.88
CA TYR A 143 15.66 -0.31 -16.64
C TYR A 143 16.97 -1.05 -16.90
N SER A 144 18.10 -0.46 -16.55
CA SER A 144 19.40 -1.05 -16.69
C SER A 144 19.73 -1.99 -15.50
N PRO A 145 20.50 -3.06 -15.70
CA PRO A 145 21.11 -3.79 -14.60
C PRO A 145 22.20 -2.95 -13.94
N GLU A 146 22.67 -3.42 -12.79
CA GLU A 146 23.84 -2.84 -12.16
C GLU A 146 25.05 -2.91 -13.10
N THR A 147 25.80 -1.81 -13.18
CA THR A 147 26.97 -1.73 -14.04
C THR A 147 28.15 -2.48 -13.42
N THR A 148 28.87 -3.23 -14.26
CA THR A 148 30.07 -3.96 -13.87
C THR A 148 31.27 -3.59 -14.74
N LYS A 149 32.48 -3.79 -14.21
CA LYS A 149 33.75 -3.69 -14.95
C LYS A 149 34.59 -4.92 -14.69
N ASP A 150 35.19 -5.47 -15.74
CA ASP A 150 36.18 -6.50 -15.60
C ASP A 150 37.58 -5.89 -15.50
N ILE A 151 38.21 -6.06 -14.36
CA ILE A 151 39.56 -5.54 -14.08
C ILE A 151 40.42 -6.72 -13.65
N ASN A 152 41.44 -7.00 -14.46
CA ASN A 152 42.38 -8.14 -14.23
C ASN A 152 41.65 -9.50 -14.06
N GLY A 153 40.61 -9.76 -14.83
CA GLY A 153 39.83 -11.01 -14.78
C GLY A 153 38.91 -11.14 -13.58
N LYS A 154 38.70 -10.05 -12.83
CA LYS A 154 37.72 -9.97 -11.73
C LYS A 154 36.62 -9.02 -12.10
N THR A 155 35.38 -9.48 -12.05
CA THR A 155 34.19 -8.62 -12.20
C THR A 155 33.99 -7.79 -10.94
N ILE A 156 33.98 -6.47 -11.08
CA ILE A 156 33.77 -5.51 -10.00
C ILE A 156 32.42 -4.82 -10.25
N TYR A 157 31.55 -4.85 -9.25
CA TYR A 157 30.25 -4.22 -9.27
C TYR A 157 30.33 -2.75 -8.82
N GLN A 158 29.51 -1.93 -9.41
CA GLN A 158 29.47 -0.48 -9.16
C GLN A 158 29.14 -0.18 -7.69
N THR A 159 28.16 -0.87 -7.11
CA THR A 159 27.74 -0.67 -5.71
C THR A 159 28.83 -1.10 -4.71
N ASP A 160 29.54 -2.19 -4.96
CA ASP A 160 30.70 -2.60 -4.13
C ASP A 160 31.81 -1.55 -4.17
N SER A 161 32.04 -0.95 -5.33
CA SER A 161 33.02 0.11 -5.49
C SER A 161 32.67 1.36 -4.68
N TYR A 162 31.39 1.75 -4.67
CA TYR A 162 30.93 2.89 -3.88
C TYR A 162 31.05 2.63 -2.38
N PHE A 163 30.66 1.43 -1.94
CA PHE A 163 30.86 1.04 -0.55
C PHE A 163 32.34 1.12 -0.16
N ASN A 164 33.25 0.53 -0.93
CA ASN A 164 34.69 0.53 -0.64
C ASN A 164 35.25 1.97 -0.59
N TYR A 165 34.79 2.87 -1.47
CA TYR A 165 35.19 4.27 -1.45
C TYR A 165 34.79 4.94 -0.13
N TYR A 166 33.54 4.80 0.31
CA TYR A 166 33.06 5.41 1.56
C TYR A 166 33.65 4.74 2.80
N ASP A 167 33.85 3.43 2.82
CA ASP A 167 34.53 2.72 3.89
C ASP A 167 36.00 3.15 4.04
N GLN A 168 36.64 3.51 2.95
CA GLN A 168 38.02 3.98 2.98
C GLN A 168 38.18 5.45 3.39
N TYR A 169 37.33 6.34 2.85
CA TYR A 169 37.53 7.78 2.96
C TYR A 169 36.56 8.49 3.91
N HIS A 170 35.47 7.84 4.27
CA HIS A 170 34.36 8.39 5.08
C HIS A 170 33.92 7.40 6.17
N ARG A 171 34.84 6.63 6.71
CA ARG A 171 34.54 5.57 7.71
C ARG A 171 33.95 6.11 9.00
N ASP A 172 34.32 7.31 9.41
CA ASP A 172 33.86 7.95 10.64
C ASP A 172 32.50 8.61 10.49
N ASP A 173 32.01 8.75 9.24
CA ASP A 173 30.68 9.28 8.94
C ASP A 173 29.63 8.15 8.95
N ILE A 174 28.36 8.51 9.13
CA ILE A 174 27.26 7.59 8.97
C ILE A 174 26.96 7.47 7.47
N ASN A 175 27.23 6.31 6.87
CA ASN A 175 27.03 6.07 5.46
C ASN A 175 25.77 5.22 5.21
N VAL A 176 24.82 5.75 4.44
CA VAL A 176 23.54 5.13 4.09
C VAL A 176 23.52 4.84 2.60
N PHE A 177 23.42 3.56 2.23
CA PHE A 177 23.48 3.13 0.84
C PHE A 177 22.09 2.72 0.34
N VAL A 178 21.64 3.31 -0.76
CA VAL A 178 20.31 3.13 -1.34
C VAL A 178 20.41 2.74 -2.80
N PHE A 179 19.71 1.68 -3.19
CA PHE A 179 19.53 1.27 -4.58
C PHE A 179 18.07 1.49 -4.97
N LEU A 180 17.83 2.46 -5.86
CA LEU A 180 16.49 2.83 -6.30
C LEU A 180 16.16 2.15 -7.63
N LYS A 181 15.05 1.40 -7.67
CA LYS A 181 14.65 0.59 -8.84
C LYS A 181 13.12 0.61 -9.05
N PRO A 182 12.63 0.60 -10.32
CA PRO A 182 11.20 0.52 -10.64
C PRO A 182 10.68 -0.92 -10.61
N VAL A 183 10.73 -1.57 -9.45
CA VAL A 183 10.07 -2.84 -9.20
C VAL A 183 8.78 -2.60 -8.41
N SER A 184 7.80 -3.48 -8.53
CA SER A 184 6.57 -3.33 -7.74
C SER A 184 6.84 -3.55 -6.25
N THR A 185 5.99 -2.99 -5.39
CA THR A 185 6.09 -3.21 -3.94
C THR A 185 5.88 -4.69 -3.60
N TYR A 186 5.04 -5.39 -4.37
CA TYR A 186 4.84 -6.83 -4.22
C TYR A 186 6.12 -7.62 -4.54
N GLU A 187 6.77 -7.33 -5.67
CA GLU A 187 8.06 -7.98 -6.03
C GLU A 187 9.13 -7.70 -4.98
N LEU A 188 9.26 -6.45 -4.54
CA LEU A 188 10.24 -6.07 -3.52
C LEU A 188 9.98 -6.78 -2.18
N SER A 189 8.73 -6.87 -1.75
CA SER A 189 8.34 -7.52 -0.48
C SER A 189 8.52 -9.03 -0.49
N ASN A 190 8.44 -9.66 -1.67
CA ASN A 190 8.58 -11.11 -1.83
C ASN A 190 9.94 -11.53 -2.40
N ALA A 191 10.86 -10.59 -2.63
CA ALA A 191 12.17 -10.88 -3.18
C ALA A 191 13.01 -11.72 -2.21
N ASN A 192 13.50 -12.83 -2.69
CA ASN A 192 14.49 -13.64 -1.97
C ASN A 192 15.91 -13.06 -2.17
N ASN A 193 16.87 -13.58 -1.43
CA ASN A 193 18.27 -13.11 -1.48
C ASN A 193 18.90 -13.20 -2.87
N GLU A 194 18.52 -14.16 -3.69
CA GLU A 194 19.01 -14.33 -5.06
C GLU A 194 18.43 -13.25 -5.97
N THR A 195 17.13 -12.99 -5.87
CA THR A 195 16.45 -11.91 -6.59
C THR A 195 17.05 -10.54 -6.24
N ILE A 196 17.28 -10.29 -4.96
CA ILE A 196 17.92 -9.06 -4.48
C ILE A 196 19.32 -8.91 -5.06
N LYS A 197 20.14 -9.98 -5.05
CA LYS A 197 21.49 -9.97 -5.64
C LYS A 197 21.49 -9.73 -7.14
N ASN A 198 20.46 -10.20 -7.86
CA ASN A 198 20.33 -9.93 -9.30
C ASN A 198 20.02 -8.46 -9.59
N TRP A 199 19.42 -7.73 -8.64
CA TRP A 199 19.17 -6.30 -8.77
C TRP A 199 20.37 -5.47 -8.34
N CYS A 200 20.98 -5.82 -7.20
CA CYS A 200 22.09 -5.12 -6.57
C CYS A 200 23.01 -6.14 -5.90
N ASN A 201 24.27 -6.22 -6.36
CA ASN A 201 25.20 -7.23 -5.85
C ASN A 201 25.63 -6.96 -4.40
N SER A 202 25.77 -5.69 -4.03
CA SER A 202 26.23 -5.32 -2.69
C SER A 202 25.16 -5.55 -1.62
N ASP A 203 25.53 -6.25 -0.56
CA ASP A 203 24.68 -6.44 0.61
C ASP A 203 24.61 -5.22 1.54
N LYS A 204 25.33 -4.15 1.21
CA LYS A 204 25.34 -2.89 1.95
C LYS A 204 24.25 -1.92 1.51
N PHE A 205 23.71 -2.12 0.32
CA PHE A 205 22.66 -1.27 -0.23
C PHE A 205 21.26 -1.75 0.20
N THR A 206 20.44 -0.82 0.69
CA THR A 206 19.01 -1.04 0.89
C THR A 206 18.28 -0.75 -0.41
N ILE A 207 17.53 -1.72 -0.93
CA ILE A 207 16.74 -1.55 -2.14
C ILE A 207 15.41 -0.93 -1.79
N ILE A 208 15.08 0.18 -2.45
CA ILE A 208 13.76 0.80 -2.42
C ILE A 208 13.21 0.93 -3.84
N ASN A 209 11.90 1.01 -3.98
CA ASN A 209 11.29 1.19 -5.29
C ASN A 209 10.67 2.58 -5.45
N TYR A 210 10.34 2.91 -6.69
CA TYR A 210 9.72 4.20 -7.01
C TYR A 210 8.32 4.36 -6.41
N GLN A 211 7.55 3.27 -6.24
CA GLN A 211 6.24 3.34 -5.60
C GLN A 211 6.35 3.75 -4.13
N GLU A 212 7.26 3.14 -3.39
CA GLU A 212 7.53 3.50 -1.99
C GLU A 212 8.06 4.95 -1.88
N LEU A 213 8.92 5.37 -2.85
CA LEU A 213 9.36 6.77 -2.92
C LEU A 213 8.18 7.74 -3.11
N VAL A 214 7.24 7.40 -4.01
CA VAL A 214 6.03 8.21 -4.22
C VAL A 214 5.17 8.24 -2.97
N ASP A 215 4.90 7.09 -2.37
CA ASP A 215 3.95 6.98 -1.25
C ASP A 215 4.51 7.61 0.04
N PHE A 216 5.79 7.42 0.34
CA PHE A 216 6.39 7.84 1.62
C PHE A 216 7.22 9.13 1.55
N VAL A 217 7.67 9.55 0.37
CA VAL A 217 8.47 10.77 0.24
C VAL A 217 7.72 11.86 -0.53
N LEU A 218 7.21 11.56 -1.72
CA LEU A 218 6.64 12.59 -2.61
C LEU A 218 5.21 12.98 -2.22
N THR A 219 4.34 12.03 -1.92
CA THR A 219 2.95 12.30 -1.52
C THR A 219 2.86 13.12 -0.24
N PRO A 220 3.65 12.86 0.83
CA PRO A 220 3.68 13.71 2.00
C PRO A 220 4.08 15.17 1.71
N LEU A 221 5.00 15.40 0.75
CA LEU A 221 5.35 16.76 0.33
C LEU A 221 4.19 17.49 -0.34
N ILE A 222 3.44 16.79 -1.21
CA ILE A 222 2.27 17.35 -1.88
C ILE A 222 1.19 17.72 -0.86
N SER A 223 1.06 16.96 0.21
CA SER A 223 0.01 17.11 1.23
C SER A 223 0.42 18.05 2.38
N SER A 224 1.70 18.38 2.50
CA SER A 224 2.22 19.19 3.61
C SER A 224 1.87 20.67 3.45
N ASP A 225 1.37 21.31 4.49
CA ASP A 225 1.16 22.77 4.53
C ASP A 225 2.47 23.57 4.57
N TYR A 226 3.59 22.94 4.93
CA TYR A 226 4.92 23.54 4.97
C TYR A 226 5.66 23.51 3.62
N THR A 227 5.13 22.80 2.63
CA THR A 227 5.71 22.76 1.28
C THR A 227 5.08 23.89 0.44
N ASP A 228 5.92 24.68 -0.23
CA ASP A 228 5.43 25.75 -1.09
C ASP A 228 4.68 25.22 -2.32
N ASP A 229 3.74 26.01 -2.84
CA ASP A 229 2.84 25.58 -3.91
C ASP A 229 3.57 25.25 -5.21
N ARG A 230 4.68 25.95 -5.51
CA ARG A 230 5.48 25.67 -6.70
C ARG A 230 6.15 24.31 -6.60
N MET A 231 6.70 23.97 -5.43
CA MET A 231 7.27 22.64 -5.19
C MET A 231 6.19 21.56 -5.31
N LYS A 232 5.01 21.78 -4.74
CA LYS A 232 3.88 20.83 -4.86
C LYS A 232 3.52 20.58 -6.32
N ILE A 233 3.44 21.61 -7.14
CA ILE A 233 3.16 21.48 -8.59
C ILE A 233 4.24 20.66 -9.28
N ILE A 234 5.51 20.98 -9.08
CA ILE A 234 6.64 20.27 -9.70
C ILE A 234 6.65 18.78 -9.28
N VAL A 235 6.42 18.50 -7.99
CA VAL A 235 6.38 17.12 -7.48
C VAL A 235 5.19 16.35 -8.05
N ARG A 236 3.99 16.95 -8.17
CA ARG A 236 2.83 16.32 -8.83
C ARG A 236 3.12 15.96 -10.28
N GLU A 237 3.70 16.88 -11.04
CA GLU A 237 4.06 16.65 -12.44
C GLU A 237 5.12 15.54 -12.59
N TYR A 238 6.06 15.46 -11.66
CA TYR A 238 7.03 14.37 -11.63
C TYR A 238 6.36 13.02 -11.33
N VAL A 239 5.52 12.95 -10.30
CA VAL A 239 4.76 11.75 -9.96
C VAL A 239 3.92 11.27 -11.15
N LYS A 240 3.24 12.19 -11.85
CA LYS A 240 2.48 11.89 -13.07
C LYS A 240 3.35 11.28 -14.18
N SER A 241 4.60 11.71 -14.29
CA SER A 241 5.55 11.15 -15.27
C SER A 241 5.95 9.71 -14.98
N LEU A 242 5.87 9.26 -13.71
CA LEU A 242 6.22 7.90 -13.32
C LEU A 242 5.13 6.88 -13.69
N GLY A 243 3.86 7.29 -13.73
CA GLY A 243 2.71 6.45 -14.00
C GLY A 243 2.54 6.09 -15.48
N LYS A 244 2.99 6.93 -16.40
CA LYS A 244 2.74 6.78 -17.82
C LYS A 244 3.78 5.94 -18.54
N THR A 245 3.32 5.11 -19.48
CA THR A 245 4.15 4.45 -20.48
C THR A 245 3.96 5.16 -21.81
N THR A 246 5.05 5.54 -22.50
CA THR A 246 4.96 6.08 -23.86
C THR A 246 4.87 4.92 -24.87
N GLU A 247 4.12 5.13 -25.96
CA GLU A 247 4.06 4.18 -27.10
C GLU A 247 5.44 3.98 -27.75
N GLU A 248 6.31 4.98 -27.65
CA GLU A 248 7.67 4.97 -28.21
C GLU A 248 8.72 4.29 -27.31
N SER A 249 8.33 3.79 -26.15
CA SER A 249 9.27 3.09 -25.25
C SER A 249 9.84 1.88 -25.98
N LYS A 250 11.12 1.92 -26.32
CA LYS A 250 11.88 0.81 -26.92
C LYS A 250 12.04 -0.41 -26.00
N TYR A 251 11.61 -0.29 -24.77
CA TYR A 251 11.70 -1.33 -23.76
C TYR A 251 10.41 -2.16 -23.79
N SER A 252 10.56 -3.45 -23.99
CA SER A 252 9.45 -4.43 -24.07
C SER A 252 8.59 -4.48 -22.79
N ASN A 253 9.12 -4.02 -21.67
CA ASN A 253 8.40 -3.91 -20.41
C ASN A 253 7.77 -2.51 -20.30
N LYS A 254 6.51 -2.42 -20.65
CA LYS A 254 5.65 -1.23 -20.43
C LYS A 254 5.32 -1.04 -18.93
N GLN A 255 6.25 -1.33 -18.06
CA GLN A 255 6.03 -1.31 -16.62
C GLN A 255 5.89 0.13 -16.14
N ILE A 256 4.81 0.40 -15.42
CA ILE A 256 4.60 1.65 -14.69
C ILE A 256 5.65 1.69 -13.57
N MET A 257 6.39 2.80 -13.46
CA MET A 257 7.40 2.95 -12.41
C MET A 257 6.77 3.16 -11.04
N ALA A 258 5.73 4.00 -10.99
CA ALA A 258 4.92 4.26 -9.80
C ALA A 258 3.62 4.94 -10.23
N MET A 259 2.57 4.80 -9.41
CA MET A 259 1.29 5.51 -9.57
C MET A 259 1.15 6.55 -8.46
N GLY A 260 0.74 7.75 -8.85
CA GLY A 260 0.31 8.77 -7.90
C GLY A 260 -1.07 8.47 -7.31
N GLU A 261 -1.42 9.15 -6.23
CA GLU A 261 -2.70 8.95 -5.56
C GLU A 261 -3.91 9.24 -6.46
N GLU A 262 -3.83 10.29 -7.27
CA GLU A 262 -4.89 10.64 -8.24
C GLU A 262 -5.11 9.53 -9.26
N GLU A 263 -4.05 8.94 -9.81
CA GLU A 263 -4.10 7.83 -10.75
C GLU A 263 -4.65 6.56 -10.10
N LYS A 264 -4.19 6.23 -8.88
CA LYS A 264 -4.71 5.10 -8.09
C LYS A 264 -6.21 5.22 -7.88
N GLN A 265 -6.69 6.40 -7.45
CA GLN A 265 -8.12 6.64 -7.22
C GLN A 265 -8.94 6.51 -8.50
N LEU A 266 -8.44 7.04 -9.62
CA LEU A 266 -9.09 6.91 -10.91
C LEU A 266 -9.25 5.45 -11.34
N LEU A 267 -8.18 4.65 -11.24
CA LEU A 267 -8.18 3.24 -11.60
C LEU A 267 -9.02 2.38 -10.65
N VAL A 268 -9.01 2.69 -9.34
CA VAL A 268 -9.89 2.04 -8.36
C VAL A 268 -11.36 2.35 -8.68
N LYS A 269 -11.69 3.60 -8.98
CA LYS A 269 -13.06 3.99 -9.39
C LYS A 269 -13.47 3.23 -10.66
N PHE A 270 -12.61 3.19 -11.68
CA PHE A 270 -12.85 2.41 -12.89
C PHE A 270 -13.12 0.94 -12.57
N TYR A 271 -12.27 0.32 -11.76
CA TYR A 271 -12.44 -1.08 -11.35
C TYR A 271 -13.79 -1.31 -10.66
N LEU A 272 -14.15 -0.48 -9.68
CA LEU A 272 -15.40 -0.62 -8.92
C LEU A 272 -16.64 -0.49 -9.82
N ASN A 273 -16.62 0.44 -10.77
CA ASN A 273 -17.75 0.69 -11.68
C ASN A 273 -17.86 -0.35 -12.80
N ASN A 274 -16.73 -0.98 -13.19
CA ASN A 274 -16.67 -1.87 -14.35
C ASN A 274 -16.27 -3.31 -13.97
N ARG A 275 -16.42 -3.68 -12.72
CA ARG A 275 -15.97 -4.96 -12.15
C ARG A 275 -16.49 -6.17 -12.93
N ASP A 276 -17.78 -6.17 -13.29
CA ASP A 276 -18.39 -7.28 -14.04
C ASP A 276 -17.87 -7.38 -15.47
N LEU A 277 -17.53 -6.26 -16.10
CA LEU A 277 -16.89 -6.22 -17.41
C LEU A 277 -15.46 -6.79 -17.35
N ILE A 278 -14.70 -6.41 -16.33
CA ILE A 278 -13.34 -6.93 -16.09
C ILE A 278 -13.39 -8.44 -15.84
N TYR A 279 -14.34 -8.89 -15.03
CA TYR A 279 -14.56 -10.32 -14.79
C TYR A 279 -14.88 -11.10 -16.08
N ALA A 280 -15.78 -10.58 -16.92
CA ALA A 280 -16.10 -11.19 -18.18
C ALA A 280 -14.89 -11.27 -19.13
N ALA A 281 -14.05 -10.23 -19.15
CA ALA A 281 -12.82 -10.21 -19.94
C ALA A 281 -11.81 -11.27 -19.44
N LEU A 282 -11.59 -11.37 -18.13
CA LEU A 282 -10.69 -12.38 -17.55
C LEU A 282 -11.19 -13.80 -17.78
N SER A 283 -12.49 -14.05 -17.68
CA SER A 283 -13.09 -15.35 -18.03
C SER A 283 -12.83 -15.72 -19.49
N ALA A 284 -12.94 -14.75 -20.40
CA ALA A 284 -12.63 -14.97 -21.81
C ALA A 284 -11.14 -15.28 -22.06
N VAL A 285 -10.22 -14.71 -21.25
CA VAL A 285 -8.77 -15.03 -21.30
C VAL A 285 -8.55 -16.49 -20.90
N VAL A 286 -9.18 -16.95 -19.81
CA VAL A 286 -9.05 -18.34 -19.32
C VAL A 286 -9.51 -19.34 -20.40
N ASP A 287 -10.62 -19.05 -21.04
CA ASP A 287 -11.24 -19.93 -22.07
C ASP A 287 -10.62 -19.78 -23.49
N SER A 288 -9.69 -18.84 -23.65
CA SER A 288 -9.14 -18.50 -24.96
C SER A 288 -8.18 -19.57 -25.51
N ASN A 289 -8.30 -19.86 -26.81
CA ASN A 289 -7.33 -20.65 -27.59
C ASN A 289 -6.36 -19.76 -28.39
N ASN A 290 -6.33 -18.44 -28.13
CA ASN A 290 -5.44 -17.51 -28.82
C ASN A 290 -3.98 -17.83 -28.44
N PRO A 291 -3.09 -18.09 -29.45
CA PRO A 291 -1.67 -18.38 -29.17
C PRO A 291 -0.89 -17.21 -28.56
N ASP A 292 -1.40 -15.97 -28.66
CA ASP A 292 -0.80 -14.78 -28.07
C ASP A 292 -1.04 -14.69 -26.54
N ILE A 293 -1.93 -15.55 -26.00
CA ILE A 293 -2.23 -15.62 -24.57
C ILE A 293 -1.41 -16.77 -23.97
N SER A 294 -0.46 -16.43 -23.12
CA SER A 294 0.39 -17.40 -22.44
C SER A 294 -0.39 -18.25 -21.41
N GLN A 295 0.17 -19.40 -21.02
CA GLN A 295 -0.41 -20.19 -19.93
C GLN A 295 -0.38 -19.42 -18.60
N GLU A 296 0.66 -18.62 -18.38
CA GLU A 296 0.77 -17.75 -17.21
C GLU A 296 -0.35 -16.71 -17.16
N ASP A 297 -0.72 -16.09 -18.29
CA ASP A 297 -1.85 -15.15 -18.36
C ASP A 297 -3.18 -15.84 -17.98
N LYS A 298 -3.39 -17.07 -18.46
CA LYS A 298 -4.58 -17.87 -18.12
C LYS A 298 -4.63 -18.23 -16.64
N ASP A 299 -3.50 -18.64 -16.06
CA ASP A 299 -3.40 -19.00 -14.65
C ASP A 299 -3.64 -17.76 -13.76
N ASN A 300 -3.08 -16.60 -14.12
CA ASN A 300 -3.29 -15.34 -13.42
C ASN A 300 -4.77 -14.89 -13.51
N ALA A 301 -5.37 -14.96 -14.70
CA ALA A 301 -6.77 -14.62 -14.90
C ALA A 301 -7.70 -15.59 -14.13
N SER A 302 -7.38 -16.88 -14.10
CA SER A 302 -8.11 -17.90 -13.35
C SER A 302 -8.02 -17.67 -11.85
N ASN A 303 -6.83 -17.40 -11.33
CA ASN A 303 -6.61 -17.11 -9.91
C ASN A 303 -7.39 -15.87 -9.47
N TRP A 304 -7.34 -14.80 -10.27
CA TRP A 304 -8.10 -13.59 -9.99
C TRP A 304 -9.60 -13.84 -10.02
N SER A 305 -10.10 -14.53 -11.04
CA SER A 305 -11.51 -14.89 -11.22
C SER A 305 -12.03 -15.79 -10.09
N ASN A 306 -11.23 -16.75 -9.62
CA ASN A 306 -11.59 -17.63 -8.51
C ASN A 306 -11.63 -16.89 -7.19
N ASN A 307 -10.67 -16.01 -6.92
CA ASN A 307 -10.65 -15.16 -5.73
C ASN A 307 -11.87 -14.22 -5.70
N GLU A 308 -12.26 -13.63 -6.85
CA GLU A 308 -13.45 -12.81 -6.98
C GLU A 308 -14.75 -13.62 -6.75
N ASN A 309 -14.85 -14.84 -7.29
CA ASN A 309 -15.99 -15.71 -7.04
C ASN A 309 -16.10 -16.10 -5.56
N GLU A 310 -14.98 -16.32 -4.90
CA GLU A 310 -14.94 -16.56 -3.47
C GLU A 310 -15.39 -15.33 -2.67
N ILE A 311 -15.00 -14.13 -3.08
CA ILE A 311 -15.44 -12.85 -2.49
C ILE A 311 -16.95 -12.64 -2.72
N ARG A 312 -17.46 -12.94 -3.93
CA ARG A 312 -18.89 -12.79 -4.28
C ARG A 312 -19.78 -13.82 -3.58
N THR A 313 -19.34 -15.07 -3.48
CA THR A 313 -20.14 -16.18 -2.87
C THR A 313 -20.02 -16.23 -1.37
N SER A 314 -18.94 -15.75 -0.80
CA SER A 314 -18.73 -15.66 0.65
C SER A 314 -18.90 -14.22 1.11
N GLY A 315 -20.09 -13.67 1.10
CA GLY A 315 -20.30 -12.35 1.72
C GLY A 315 -19.41 -12.19 2.98
N SER A 316 -18.15 -11.74 2.75
CA SER A 316 -17.13 -11.48 3.76
C SER A 316 -16.35 -12.69 4.30
N ARG A 317 -15.30 -13.09 3.59
CA ARG A 317 -14.23 -13.95 4.20
C ARG A 317 -13.12 -13.12 4.87
N THR A 318 -13.15 -11.81 4.76
CA THR A 318 -12.23 -10.94 5.48
C THR A 318 -12.37 -11.18 6.98
N LYS A 319 -11.27 -11.53 7.61
CA LYS A 319 -11.22 -11.80 9.05
C LYS A 319 -10.54 -10.62 9.75
N PHE A 320 -10.93 -10.44 11.00
CA PHE A 320 -10.44 -9.39 11.87
C PHE A 320 -10.06 -9.98 13.22
N THR A 321 -9.08 -9.38 13.87
CA THR A 321 -8.66 -9.68 15.23
C THR A 321 -9.17 -8.60 16.18
N ILE A 322 -9.29 -8.95 17.46
CA ILE A 322 -9.64 -8.00 18.51
C ILE A 322 -8.53 -8.02 19.55
N THR A 323 -8.14 -6.86 20.00
CA THR A 323 -7.31 -6.66 21.20
C THR A 323 -8.19 -6.16 22.34
N TYR A 324 -8.19 -6.86 23.48
CA TYR A 324 -8.91 -6.48 24.69
C TYR A 324 -7.93 -5.90 25.73
N ASN A 325 -8.16 -4.67 26.19
CA ASN A 325 -7.37 -4.05 27.27
C ASN A 325 -5.84 -4.20 27.10
N GLY A 326 -5.36 -4.14 25.86
CA GLY A 326 -3.93 -4.30 25.54
C GLY A 326 -3.40 -5.74 25.64
N SER A 327 -4.30 -6.75 25.76
CA SER A 327 -3.92 -8.16 25.75
C SER A 327 -3.61 -8.67 24.33
N ASP A 328 -3.12 -9.91 24.23
CA ASP A 328 -2.87 -10.57 22.94
C ASP A 328 -4.08 -10.57 22.01
N LYS A 329 -3.81 -10.49 20.71
CA LYS A 329 -4.83 -10.53 19.68
C LYS A 329 -5.62 -11.85 19.73
N THR A 330 -6.92 -11.75 19.56
CA THR A 330 -7.77 -12.95 19.46
C THR A 330 -7.56 -13.65 18.13
N GLU A 331 -7.98 -14.94 18.04
CA GLU A 331 -8.07 -15.62 16.76
C GLU A 331 -8.93 -14.84 15.74
N PRO A 332 -8.55 -14.85 14.44
CA PRO A 332 -9.27 -14.13 13.39
C PRO A 332 -10.73 -14.56 13.25
N LYS A 333 -11.65 -13.60 13.24
CA LYS A 333 -13.10 -13.80 13.13
C LYS A 333 -13.71 -12.93 12.04
N TYR A 334 -14.85 -13.36 11.50
CA TYR A 334 -15.61 -12.56 10.53
C TYR A 334 -16.29 -11.34 11.18
N ALA A 335 -16.54 -10.29 10.40
CA ALA A 335 -17.15 -9.04 10.85
C ALA A 335 -18.37 -9.24 11.76
N LYS A 336 -19.33 -10.06 11.36
CA LYS A 336 -20.53 -10.37 12.17
C LYS A 336 -20.22 -10.91 13.56
N ASN A 337 -19.17 -11.74 13.67
CA ASN A 337 -18.74 -12.31 14.95
C ASN A 337 -17.98 -11.27 15.80
N ILE A 338 -17.30 -10.31 15.16
CA ILE A 338 -16.67 -9.18 15.84
C ILE A 338 -17.73 -8.26 16.44
N VAL A 339 -18.78 -7.92 15.68
CA VAL A 339 -19.89 -7.10 16.21
C VAL A 339 -20.61 -7.81 17.36
N ALA A 340 -20.80 -9.11 17.25
CA ALA A 340 -21.36 -9.90 18.35
C ALA A 340 -20.48 -9.83 19.62
N LYS A 341 -19.16 -9.92 19.48
CA LYS A 341 -18.21 -9.75 20.59
C LYS A 341 -18.23 -8.34 21.17
N PHE A 342 -18.34 -7.31 20.32
CA PHE A 342 -18.47 -5.93 20.77
C PHE A 342 -19.77 -5.72 21.54
N ALA A 343 -20.91 -6.22 21.04
CA ALA A 343 -22.18 -6.17 21.76
C ALA A 343 -22.08 -6.84 23.14
N LYS A 344 -21.43 -8.02 23.20
CA LYS A 344 -21.17 -8.71 24.46
C LYS A 344 -20.32 -7.88 25.41
N PHE A 345 -19.24 -7.25 24.92
CA PHE A 345 -18.39 -6.37 25.70
C PHE A 345 -19.16 -5.19 26.30
N ILE A 346 -20.05 -4.55 25.51
CA ILE A 346 -20.90 -3.47 26.03
C ILE A 346 -21.86 -3.99 27.12
N MET A 347 -22.50 -5.15 26.92
CA MET A 347 -23.38 -5.75 27.92
C MET A 347 -22.66 -6.07 29.23
N GLU A 348 -21.47 -6.66 29.15
CA GLU A 348 -20.63 -6.98 30.32
C GLU A 348 -20.21 -5.71 31.04
N SER A 349 -19.86 -4.64 30.31
CA SER A 349 -19.57 -3.33 30.89
C SER A 349 -20.76 -2.71 31.61
N MET A 350 -21.98 -2.83 31.07
CA MET A 350 -23.20 -2.39 31.74
C MET A 350 -23.43 -3.13 33.05
N ILE A 351 -23.27 -4.46 33.03
CA ILE A 351 -23.40 -5.31 34.24
C ILE A 351 -22.38 -4.90 35.30
N GLN A 352 -21.12 -4.71 34.93
CA GLN A 352 -20.07 -4.26 35.85
C GLN A 352 -20.36 -2.91 36.49
N GLN A 353 -21.07 -2.02 35.78
CA GLN A 353 -21.55 -0.73 36.29
C GLN A 353 -22.84 -0.82 37.12
N GLY A 354 -23.35 -2.02 37.36
CA GLY A 354 -24.62 -2.25 38.09
C GLY A 354 -25.87 -1.86 37.30
N LYS A 355 -25.76 -1.69 35.97
CA LYS A 355 -26.87 -1.35 35.08
C LYS A 355 -27.54 -2.62 34.54
N THR A 356 -28.82 -2.52 34.24
CA THR A 356 -29.55 -3.54 33.49
C THR A 356 -29.21 -3.46 32.00
N ILE A 357 -29.21 -4.58 31.29
CA ILE A 357 -29.00 -4.61 29.83
C ILE A 357 -30.20 -3.95 29.16
N ASP A 358 -29.94 -2.81 28.48
CA ASP A 358 -30.94 -2.12 27.64
C ASP A 358 -30.69 -2.47 26.16
N VAL A 359 -31.60 -3.28 25.60
CA VAL A 359 -31.56 -3.72 24.20
C VAL A 359 -31.65 -2.54 23.23
N GLY A 360 -32.48 -1.54 23.57
CA GLY A 360 -32.66 -0.33 22.76
C GLY A 360 -31.39 0.53 22.71
N GLU A 361 -30.72 0.70 23.86
CA GLU A 361 -29.47 1.44 23.95
C GLU A 361 -28.37 0.77 23.13
N ILE A 362 -28.17 -0.53 23.27
CA ILE A 362 -27.16 -1.28 22.52
C ILE A 362 -27.43 -1.26 21.01
N ASN A 363 -28.68 -1.45 20.60
CA ASN A 363 -29.08 -1.33 19.20
C ASN A 363 -28.78 0.08 18.64
N ASN A 364 -28.99 1.14 19.41
CA ASN A 364 -28.68 2.51 19.00
C ASN A 364 -27.19 2.78 18.89
N ILE A 365 -26.37 2.20 19.79
CA ILE A 365 -24.90 2.27 19.71
C ILE A 365 -24.43 1.64 18.40
N ILE A 366 -24.81 0.40 18.15
CA ILE A 366 -24.37 -0.35 16.95
C ILE A 366 -24.84 0.35 15.67
N LYS A 367 -26.09 0.87 15.63
CA LYS A 367 -26.61 1.67 14.49
C LYS A 367 -25.79 2.93 14.24
N THR A 368 -25.53 3.69 15.29
CA THR A 368 -24.79 4.96 15.19
C THR A 368 -23.35 4.70 14.69
N TYR A 369 -22.72 3.65 15.20
CA TYR A 369 -21.37 3.26 14.76
C TYR A 369 -21.35 2.71 13.32
N SER A 370 -22.45 2.15 12.87
CA SER A 370 -22.63 1.71 11.47
C SER A 370 -22.94 2.87 10.49
N GLY A 371 -22.93 4.12 10.95
CA GLY A 371 -23.23 5.29 10.12
C GLY A 371 -24.72 5.56 9.89
N LEU A 372 -25.62 4.84 10.57
CA LEU A 372 -27.05 5.04 10.43
C LEU A 372 -27.59 5.99 11.51
N PRO A 373 -28.55 6.88 11.16
CA PRO A 373 -29.19 7.73 12.16
C PRO A 373 -30.04 6.88 13.14
N LYS A 374 -30.16 7.35 14.38
CA LYS A 374 -30.99 6.68 15.42
C LYS A 374 -32.44 6.48 14.98
N SER A 375 -32.96 7.34 14.12
CA SER A 375 -34.31 7.27 13.54
C SER A 375 -34.47 6.15 12.49
N SER A 376 -33.39 5.51 12.04
CA SER A 376 -33.47 4.38 11.09
C SER A 376 -34.31 3.24 11.69
N LYS A 377 -35.18 2.63 10.87
CA LYS A 377 -35.98 1.46 11.23
C LYS A 377 -35.17 0.14 11.25
N SER A 378 -33.92 0.16 10.76
CA SER A 378 -33.07 -1.03 10.74
C SER A 378 -32.74 -1.50 12.15
N VAL A 379 -32.82 -2.79 12.40
CA VAL A 379 -32.49 -3.44 13.67
C VAL A 379 -31.15 -4.14 13.51
N TYR A 380 -30.18 -3.80 14.36
CA TYR A 380 -28.86 -4.42 14.39
C TYR A 380 -28.63 -5.32 15.59
N PHE A 381 -29.36 -5.08 16.69
CA PHE A 381 -29.30 -5.85 17.93
C PHE A 381 -30.69 -6.02 18.52
N SER A 382 -31.03 -7.22 19.00
CA SER A 382 -32.33 -7.54 19.61
C SER A 382 -32.23 -8.77 20.53
N ASP A 383 -33.18 -8.91 21.43
CA ASP A 383 -33.44 -10.13 22.20
C ASP A 383 -34.41 -11.12 21.50
N ASN A 384 -34.89 -10.76 20.31
CA ASN A 384 -35.71 -11.57 19.43
C ASN A 384 -35.05 -11.77 18.07
N ASN A 385 -34.82 -13.04 17.66
CA ASN A 385 -34.17 -13.37 16.39
C ASN A 385 -35.06 -13.19 15.15
N ASP A 386 -36.39 -13.21 15.33
CA ASP A 386 -37.34 -13.12 14.21
C ASP A 386 -37.28 -11.75 13.49
N VAL A 387 -36.80 -10.69 14.19
CA VAL A 387 -36.67 -9.35 13.61
C VAL A 387 -35.62 -9.26 12.49
N PHE A 388 -34.70 -10.23 12.40
CA PHE A 388 -33.63 -10.21 11.39
C PHE A 388 -33.98 -10.95 10.10
N GLY A 389 -35.13 -11.63 10.04
CA GLY A 389 -35.52 -12.45 8.90
C GLY A 389 -34.69 -13.71 8.76
N TYR A 390 -34.91 -14.43 7.65
CA TYR A 390 -34.31 -15.75 7.41
C TYR A 390 -33.77 -15.85 5.99
N TYR A 391 -32.74 -16.68 5.79
CA TYR A 391 -32.35 -17.16 4.48
C TYR A 391 -32.57 -18.69 4.37
N ASN A 392 -32.87 -19.16 3.15
CA ASN A 392 -33.05 -20.56 2.88
C ASN A 392 -31.68 -21.21 2.61
N ASP A 393 -31.21 -22.01 3.53
CA ASP A 393 -30.04 -22.86 3.29
C ASP A 393 -30.44 -24.07 2.44
N LYS A 394 -30.24 -23.93 1.12
CA LYS A 394 -30.58 -24.97 0.14
C LYS A 394 -29.84 -26.31 0.40
N LYS A 395 -28.64 -26.27 1.00
CA LYS A 395 -27.85 -27.48 1.32
C LYS A 395 -28.41 -28.23 2.53
N LYS A 396 -28.98 -27.51 3.50
CA LYS A 396 -29.51 -28.08 4.74
C LYS A 396 -31.03 -28.17 4.75
N ASN A 397 -31.69 -27.73 3.69
CA ASN A 397 -33.15 -27.63 3.58
C ASN A 397 -33.81 -26.99 4.84
N LYS A 398 -33.17 -25.93 5.37
CA LYS A 398 -33.55 -25.30 6.62
C LYS A 398 -33.54 -23.75 6.46
N LYS A 399 -34.54 -23.13 7.09
CA LYS A 399 -34.53 -21.66 7.28
C LYS A 399 -33.55 -21.32 8.41
N THR A 400 -32.57 -20.47 8.13
CA THR A 400 -31.57 -20.01 9.10
C THR A 400 -31.75 -18.50 9.34
N PRO A 401 -31.86 -18.04 10.61
CA PRO A 401 -31.99 -16.59 10.88
C PRO A 401 -30.74 -15.83 10.44
N ARG A 402 -30.95 -14.58 9.97
CA ARG A 402 -29.87 -13.69 9.54
C ARG A 402 -29.24 -12.95 10.72
N CYS A 403 -28.84 -13.70 11.73
CA CYS A 403 -28.22 -13.15 12.94
C CYS A 403 -27.19 -14.09 13.56
N VAL A 404 -26.39 -13.53 14.45
CA VAL A 404 -25.44 -14.24 15.32
C VAL A 404 -26.01 -14.22 16.74
N GLU A 405 -26.13 -15.38 17.38
CA GLU A 405 -26.58 -15.52 18.77
C GLU A 405 -25.45 -15.15 19.75
N ILE A 406 -25.81 -14.45 20.82
CA ILE A 406 -24.95 -14.09 21.94
C ILE A 406 -25.63 -14.55 23.22
N VAL A 407 -24.92 -15.22 24.10
CA VAL A 407 -25.43 -15.63 25.41
C VAL A 407 -24.73 -14.80 26.50
N VAL A 408 -25.53 -14.19 27.37
CA VAL A 408 -25.05 -13.43 28.53
C VAL A 408 -25.92 -13.87 29.75
N GLY A 409 -25.30 -14.58 30.66
CA GLY A 409 -26.04 -15.30 31.72
C GLY A 409 -26.96 -16.36 31.11
N GLU A 410 -28.22 -16.34 31.47
CA GLU A 410 -29.27 -17.27 30.95
C GLU A 410 -30.01 -16.69 29.73
N LYS A 411 -29.74 -15.43 29.35
CA LYS A 411 -30.48 -14.75 28.29
C LYS A 411 -29.74 -14.80 26.95
N LYS A 412 -30.51 -14.88 25.87
CA LYS A 412 -30.05 -14.87 24.50
C LYS A 412 -30.33 -13.51 23.86
N TYR A 413 -29.36 -13.03 23.09
CA TYR A 413 -29.42 -11.81 22.30
C TYR A 413 -28.89 -12.11 20.90
N TYR A 414 -29.22 -11.25 19.94
CA TYR A 414 -28.95 -11.49 18.53
C TYR A 414 -28.43 -10.22 17.85
N VAL A 415 -27.42 -10.39 17.00
CA VAL A 415 -26.85 -9.33 16.16
C VAL A 415 -27.05 -9.71 14.71
N THR A 416 -27.41 -8.76 13.85
CA THR A 416 -27.53 -9.00 12.40
C THR A 416 -26.22 -9.58 11.83
N ASP A 417 -26.34 -10.45 10.83
CA ASP A 417 -25.20 -10.98 10.08
C ASP A 417 -24.90 -10.17 8.81
N GLN A 418 -25.63 -9.08 8.56
CA GLN A 418 -25.56 -8.25 7.35
C GLN A 418 -24.46 -7.18 7.46
N TRP A 419 -23.21 -7.64 7.44
CA TRP A 419 -22.03 -6.79 7.46
C TRP A 419 -21.22 -6.98 6.19
N SER A 420 -20.86 -5.86 5.51
CA SER A 420 -20.11 -5.88 4.26
C SER A 420 -18.71 -5.27 4.45
N PRO A 421 -17.70 -6.08 4.82
CA PRO A 421 -16.34 -5.60 5.06
C PRO A 421 -15.61 -5.19 3.76
N SER A 422 -16.08 -5.62 2.62
CA SER A 422 -15.50 -5.31 1.30
C SER A 422 -15.99 -4.00 0.69
N VAL A 423 -16.93 -3.29 1.34
CA VAL A 423 -17.46 -2.03 0.83
C VAL A 423 -16.78 -0.87 1.56
N GLU A 424 -16.01 -0.07 0.85
CA GLU A 424 -15.41 1.15 1.37
C GLU A 424 -16.52 2.10 1.83
N ASN A 425 -16.37 2.69 3.02
CA ASN A 425 -17.40 3.51 3.70
C ASN A 425 -18.74 2.78 3.95
N GLY A 426 -18.76 1.46 3.88
CA GLY A 426 -19.92 0.65 4.26
C GLY A 426 -20.13 0.61 5.77
N ASN A 427 -21.23 -0.05 6.18
CA ASN A 427 -21.59 -0.17 7.60
C ASN A 427 -20.49 -0.78 8.47
N TRP A 428 -19.71 -1.74 7.93
CA TRP A 428 -18.60 -2.36 8.65
C TRP A 428 -17.42 -1.43 8.83
N GLN A 429 -16.98 -0.73 7.79
CA GLN A 429 -15.84 0.18 7.85
C GLN A 429 -16.12 1.34 8.82
N THR A 430 -17.32 1.90 8.74
CA THR A 430 -17.78 2.97 9.63
C THR A 430 -17.83 2.47 11.08
N PHE A 431 -18.34 1.27 11.31
CA PHE A 431 -18.41 0.64 12.63
C PHE A 431 -17.01 0.43 13.21
N MET A 432 -16.11 -0.21 12.47
CA MET A 432 -14.74 -0.49 12.91
C MET A 432 -13.98 0.79 13.28
N LYS A 433 -14.08 1.83 12.44
CA LYS A 433 -13.46 3.12 12.69
C LYS A 433 -13.97 3.74 14.00
N LYS A 434 -15.28 3.78 14.19
CA LYS A 434 -15.91 4.35 15.39
C LYS A 434 -15.54 3.59 16.67
N VAL A 435 -15.56 2.25 16.64
CA VAL A 435 -15.16 1.43 17.76
C VAL A 435 -13.70 1.69 18.14
N ASN A 436 -12.81 1.74 17.15
CA ASN A 436 -11.38 1.99 17.39
C ASN A 436 -11.11 3.41 17.89
N GLU A 437 -11.90 4.41 17.47
CA GLU A 437 -11.79 5.78 17.98
C GLU A 437 -12.21 5.88 19.46
N GLU A 438 -13.33 5.26 19.83
CA GLU A 438 -13.93 5.41 21.17
C GLU A 438 -13.41 4.41 22.21
N TYR A 439 -13.02 3.20 21.77
CA TYR A 439 -12.64 2.09 22.68
C TYR A 439 -11.21 1.60 22.49
N LYS A 440 -10.32 2.33 21.80
CA LYS A 440 -8.98 1.84 21.40
C LYS A 440 -8.14 1.22 22.51
N ASN A 441 -8.36 1.61 23.77
CA ASN A 441 -7.63 1.09 24.93
C ASN A 441 -8.27 -0.16 25.55
N SER A 442 -9.54 -0.46 25.22
CA SER A 442 -10.31 -1.56 25.82
C SER A 442 -10.85 -2.54 24.78
N PHE A 443 -11.08 -2.11 23.56
CA PHE A 443 -11.57 -2.95 22.47
C PHE A 443 -11.10 -2.38 21.11
N MET A 444 -10.09 -2.97 20.51
CA MET A 444 -9.55 -2.54 19.21
C MET A 444 -9.73 -3.64 18.16
N ILE A 445 -10.16 -3.25 16.96
CA ILE A 445 -10.42 -4.14 15.82
C ILE A 445 -9.35 -3.86 14.76
N GLU A 446 -8.66 -4.91 14.30
CA GLU A 446 -7.65 -4.83 13.25
C GLU A 446 -7.91 -5.89 12.18
N LEU A 447 -7.42 -5.66 10.98
CA LEU A 447 -7.40 -6.66 9.92
C LEU A 447 -6.47 -7.81 10.36
N ALA A 448 -6.93 -9.04 10.15
CA ALA A 448 -6.19 -10.25 10.56
C ALA A 448 -5.09 -10.63 9.57
#